data_69c551f0464787cdf1307a995afb73c2
#
_entry.id   69c551f0464787cdf1307a995afb73c2
#
_cell.length_a   1.000
_cell.length_b   1.000
_cell.length_c   1.000
_cell.angle_alpha   90.00
_cell.angle_beta   90.00
_cell.angle_gamma   90.00
#
_symmetry.space_group_name_H-M   'P 1'
#
loop_
_entity.id
_entity.type
_entity.pdbx_description
1 polymer ?
#
loop_
_entity_poly.entity_id
_entity_poly.type
_entity_poly.pdbx_seq_one_letter_code
_entity_poly.pdbx_strand_id
1 'polypeptide(L)'
;MKIKYQHGKFIFPEQISSSAANISCGQVGDATNQQPPTGSGVSVTCAEIQVSYPDLKNVEFYRHGWNSWSPTSWWSVTKPPYRVWNNPPRSLTAEDAYSDDPKVHQSYLLTAIKVDPEKDLIMLIGSLGGESGYFEIGEHLLTARKLPDKTDNSAHPVPSKCDKDSYVSWWVGTGTELSVFQAYAAALRKSLGSKDKRLNRYPGTIWSSWYSWFEEISEETIEAEIIPAGRSGYQVLEIDDGWEKGIGDWQPNAKFPSGLEALANKIKNNAMTPGIWVSPFIAAGNSTIVQEHPEYFIHDFSGNLEPAGYNWGDYYYGLDCTHPGAKTWLKEILTTIYEWGFRYFKLDFLNAAAIVGRRYRTVSREYAYQEGLKTIREALPDAYLMASGALIGPSLGLVDGMRVGPDTAPYWDNTERKQDPSGPAVRNAALNSLSRYWLKPLVALDPDVAFTRSRGSLLSPEVNELTQNLARVCGNFSCSDPYTWLTDSEKNQVREICTEFGMPPSVKQISRFKFRSGNEVVDFAPWLYPTERISDRILAK
;
A
#
# COMPACT_ATOMS: atom_id res chain seq x y z
N MET A 1 19.39 11.91 17.47
CA MET A 1 19.84 13.14 16.75
C MET A 1 18.82 14.25 16.96
N LYS A 2 19.26 15.49 17.15
CA LYS A 2 18.35 16.65 17.37
C LYS A 2 18.52 17.66 16.24
N ILE A 3 17.42 18.02 15.59
CA ILE A 3 17.35 19.03 14.52
C ILE A 3 16.41 20.13 15.00
N LYS A 4 16.68 21.40 14.65
CA LYS A 4 15.84 22.54 15.00
C LYS A 4 15.44 23.30 13.74
N TYR A 5 14.20 23.79 13.68
CA TYR A 5 13.78 24.75 12.69
C TYR A 5 13.82 26.16 13.29
N GLN A 6 14.68 27.03 12.76
CA GLN A 6 14.83 28.40 13.22
C GLN A 6 15.14 29.32 12.03
N HIS A 7 14.60 30.53 12.05
CA HIS A 7 14.84 31.57 11.02
C HIS A 7 14.61 31.07 9.57
N GLY A 8 13.60 30.20 9.38
CA GLY A 8 13.26 29.66 8.06
C GLY A 8 14.20 28.57 7.52
N LYS A 9 14.98 27.91 8.38
CA LYS A 9 15.93 26.84 8.02
C LYS A 9 15.91 25.71 9.02
N PHE A 10 16.22 24.50 8.56
CA PHE A 10 16.52 23.35 9.42
C PHE A 10 18.01 23.35 9.79
N ILE A 11 18.30 23.34 11.07
CA ILE A 11 19.66 23.37 11.63
C ILE A 11 20.01 21.96 12.09
N PHE A 12 21.06 21.41 11.48
CA PHE A 12 21.58 20.07 11.78
C PHE A 12 22.77 20.16 12.76
N PRO A 13 23.05 19.07 13.54
CA PRO A 13 24.28 18.98 14.32
C PRO A 13 25.53 19.07 13.44
N GLU A 14 26.62 19.68 13.95
CA GLU A 14 27.90 19.91 13.22
C GLU A 14 28.48 18.67 12.54
N GLN A 15 28.39 17.50 13.20
CA GLN A 15 28.95 16.25 12.69
C GLN A 15 28.28 15.73 11.41
N ILE A 16 27.08 16.24 11.07
CA ILE A 16 26.35 15.85 9.86
C ILE A 16 26.66 16.80 8.70
N SER A 17 27.04 18.04 8.99
CA SER A 17 27.32 19.05 7.98
C SER A 17 28.63 18.83 7.20
N SER A 18 29.54 18.02 7.70
CA SER A 18 30.91 17.89 7.18
C SER A 18 31.22 16.61 6.38
N SER A 19 30.30 15.63 6.31
CA SER A 19 30.57 14.38 5.57
C SER A 19 29.35 13.75 4.90
N ALA A 20 29.52 13.39 3.64
CA ALA A 20 28.60 12.51 2.89
C ALA A 20 28.72 11.02 3.33
N ALA A 21 29.24 10.74 4.51
CA ALA A 21 29.58 9.41 5.00
C ALA A 21 28.62 8.92 6.08
N ASN A 22 28.46 7.61 6.18
CA ASN A 22 27.70 6.94 7.24
C ASN A 22 28.21 7.35 8.63
N ILE A 23 27.38 8.02 9.42
CA ILE A 23 27.71 8.43 10.79
C ILE A 23 26.97 7.50 11.76
N SER A 24 27.76 6.79 12.59
CA SER A 24 27.19 6.07 13.73
C SER A 24 27.01 7.02 14.92
N CYS A 25 25.82 7.06 15.49
CA CYS A 25 25.48 7.98 16.56
C CYS A 25 26.09 7.56 17.91
N GLY A 26 27.11 8.30 18.35
CA GLY A 26 27.72 8.12 19.67
C GLY A 26 27.92 9.41 20.48
N GLN A 27 27.98 10.58 19.86
CA GLN A 27 28.19 11.85 20.57
C GLN A 27 27.48 13.01 19.86
N VAL A 28 26.75 13.82 20.61
CA VAL A 28 26.01 15.01 20.13
C VAL A 28 26.81 16.26 20.52
N GLY A 29 27.37 16.95 19.52
CA GLY A 29 27.92 18.30 19.67
C GLY A 29 26.91 19.39 19.24
N ASP A 30 27.17 20.64 19.60
CA ASP A 30 26.31 21.80 19.27
C ASP A 30 26.26 22.11 17.76
N ALA A 31 25.15 22.70 17.33
CA ALA A 31 24.77 22.88 15.93
C ALA A 31 25.48 24.02 15.21
N THR A 32 25.94 23.82 13.97
CA THR A 32 26.38 24.86 13.04
C THR A 32 25.37 25.13 11.90
N ASN A 33 25.47 26.32 11.29
CA ASN A 33 24.51 26.92 10.35
C ASN A 33 24.52 26.38 8.90
N GLN A 34 25.03 25.18 8.61
CA GLN A 34 25.07 24.68 7.22
C GLN A 34 23.96 23.70 6.93
N GLN A 35 23.11 24.04 5.96
CA GLN A 35 22.14 23.11 5.36
C GLN A 35 22.84 22.22 4.31
N PRO A 36 22.46 20.92 4.20
CA PRO A 36 22.84 20.13 3.03
C PRO A 36 22.27 20.79 1.75
N PRO A 37 22.94 20.61 0.59
CA PRO A 37 22.45 21.16 -0.68
C PRO A 37 21.00 20.77 -0.95
N THR A 38 20.20 21.65 -1.55
CA THR A 38 18.79 21.43 -1.84
C THR A 38 18.57 20.15 -2.65
N GLY A 39 17.74 19.23 -2.16
CA GLY A 39 17.51 17.92 -2.79
C GLY A 39 18.54 16.86 -2.46
N SER A 40 19.47 17.13 -1.55
CA SER A 40 20.40 16.14 -1.00
C SER A 40 19.99 15.72 0.41
N GLY A 41 20.45 14.54 0.81
CA GLY A 41 20.20 14.01 2.15
C GLY A 41 21.40 13.21 2.64
N VAL A 42 21.40 12.93 3.93
CA VAL A 42 22.41 12.14 4.61
C VAL A 42 21.81 10.89 5.22
N SER A 43 22.57 9.80 5.22
CA SER A 43 22.20 8.59 5.95
C SER A 43 22.83 8.62 7.34
N VAL A 44 22.04 8.32 8.36
CA VAL A 44 22.48 8.28 9.76
C VAL A 44 21.88 7.08 10.47
N THR A 45 22.65 6.39 11.30
CA THR A 45 22.16 5.27 12.11
C THR A 45 22.07 5.73 13.57
N CYS A 46 20.85 5.77 14.11
CA CYS A 46 20.59 6.14 15.50
C CYS A 46 19.26 5.58 15.99
N ALA A 47 19.08 5.52 17.31
CA ALA A 47 17.85 5.04 17.93
C ALA A 47 16.71 6.03 17.76
N GLU A 48 16.99 7.35 17.77
CA GLU A 48 15.96 8.38 17.74
C GLU A 48 16.44 9.64 17.00
N ILE A 49 15.52 10.23 16.21
CA ILE A 49 15.66 11.58 15.66
C ILE A 49 14.55 12.45 16.24
N GLN A 50 14.90 13.63 16.71
CA GLN A 50 13.97 14.65 17.17
C GLN A 50 14.10 15.91 16.32
N VAL A 51 12.97 16.46 15.87
CA VAL A 51 12.90 17.73 15.17
C VAL A 51 12.00 18.68 15.94
N SER A 52 12.57 19.77 16.45
CA SER A 52 11.81 20.82 17.11
C SER A 52 11.52 21.98 16.16
N TYR A 53 10.31 22.48 16.21
CA TYR A 53 9.84 23.63 15.44
C TYR A 53 8.92 24.49 16.31
N PRO A 54 8.81 25.83 16.00
CA PRO A 54 7.90 26.68 16.73
C PRO A 54 6.45 26.28 16.46
N ASP A 55 5.56 26.66 17.39
CA ASP A 55 4.12 26.53 17.19
C ASP A 55 3.69 27.43 16.02
N LEU A 56 3.34 26.80 14.92
CA LEU A 56 2.86 27.49 13.73
C LEU A 56 1.53 26.88 13.32
N LYS A 57 0.49 27.70 13.31
CA LYS A 57 -0.88 27.29 12.93
C LYS A 57 -1.00 26.61 11.55
N ASN A 58 0.06 26.68 10.73
CA ASN A 58 0.08 26.19 9.34
C ASN A 58 1.13 25.13 9.08
N VAL A 59 1.62 24.44 10.10
CA VAL A 59 2.56 23.32 9.90
C VAL A 59 1.82 22.14 9.27
N GLU A 60 2.32 21.70 8.13
CA GLU A 60 1.88 20.49 7.44
C GLU A 60 2.94 19.39 7.55
N PHE A 61 2.48 18.17 7.66
CA PHE A 61 3.33 16.99 7.59
C PHE A 61 2.77 15.97 6.61
N TYR A 62 3.64 15.18 6.02
CA TYR A 62 3.26 14.05 5.19
C TYR A 62 3.02 12.84 6.08
N ARG A 63 1.76 12.44 6.21
CA ARG A 63 1.37 11.19 6.84
C ARG A 63 1.53 10.06 5.85
N HIS A 64 2.34 9.05 6.17
CA HIS A 64 2.42 7.81 5.43
C HIS A 64 1.84 6.67 6.28
N GLY A 65 0.83 6.00 5.74
CA GLY A 65 0.18 4.88 6.42
C GLY A 65 1.05 3.62 6.39
N TRP A 66 0.88 2.75 7.37
CA TRP A 66 1.67 1.55 7.56
C TRP A 66 1.49 0.54 6.43
N ASN A 67 0.24 0.26 6.05
CA ASN A 67 -0.08 -0.64 4.95
C ASN A 67 -0.69 0.11 3.75
N SER A 68 -0.91 -0.60 2.65
CA SER A 68 -1.35 -0.01 1.39
C SER A 68 -2.75 0.60 1.46
N TRP A 69 -3.62 0.16 2.36
CA TRP A 69 -4.96 0.72 2.56
C TRP A 69 -4.98 1.91 3.53
N SER A 70 -3.94 2.06 4.35
CA SER A 70 -3.87 3.12 5.35
C SER A 70 -3.79 4.50 4.71
N PRO A 71 -4.51 5.50 5.24
CA PRO A 71 -4.53 6.85 4.67
C PRO A 71 -3.15 7.48 4.60
N THR A 72 -2.83 8.00 3.43
CA THR A 72 -1.55 8.66 3.13
C THR A 72 -1.80 9.94 2.37
N SER A 73 -1.38 11.06 2.95
CA SER A 73 -1.45 12.39 2.33
C SER A 73 -0.74 13.44 3.19
N TRP A 74 -0.81 14.69 2.78
CA TRP A 74 -0.41 15.83 3.62
C TRP A 74 -1.53 16.20 4.60
N TRP A 75 -1.17 16.40 5.87
CA TRP A 75 -2.06 16.71 6.98
C TRP A 75 -1.58 17.94 7.73
N SER A 76 -2.50 18.75 8.22
CA SER A 76 -2.16 19.81 9.18
C SER A 76 -2.01 19.24 10.58
N VAL A 77 -0.99 19.69 11.31
CA VAL A 77 -0.80 19.31 12.73
C VAL A 77 -1.95 19.79 13.63
N THR A 78 -2.73 20.78 13.18
CA THR A 78 -3.87 21.33 13.93
C THR A 78 -5.17 20.54 13.74
N LYS A 79 -5.22 19.63 12.75
CA LYS A 79 -6.37 18.73 12.58
C LYS A 79 -6.31 17.59 13.58
N PRO A 80 -7.45 16.99 13.95
CA PRO A 80 -7.43 15.78 14.76
C PRO A 80 -6.60 14.68 14.09
N PRO A 81 -5.77 13.95 14.85
CA PRO A 81 -5.05 12.80 14.32
C PRO A 81 -5.99 11.73 13.80
N TYR A 82 -5.58 11.08 12.71
CA TYR A 82 -6.28 9.89 12.24
C TYR A 82 -6.22 8.81 13.34
N ARG A 83 -7.35 8.21 13.59
CA ARG A 83 -7.46 7.00 14.40
C ARG A 83 -8.19 5.96 13.57
N VAL A 84 -7.69 4.74 13.64
CA VAL A 84 -8.42 3.60 13.09
C VAL A 84 -9.79 3.59 13.71
N TRP A 85 -10.83 3.57 12.90
CA TRP A 85 -12.17 3.49 13.42
C TRP A 85 -12.32 2.19 14.20
N ASN A 86 -12.57 2.34 15.49
CA ASN A 86 -12.68 1.22 16.44
C ASN A 86 -14.02 0.51 16.23
N ASN A 87 -14.18 -0.09 15.07
CA ASN A 87 -15.15 -1.13 14.84
C ASN A 87 -14.37 -2.45 14.85
N PRO A 88 -14.29 -3.17 15.99
CA PRO A 88 -13.45 -4.35 16.14
C PRO A 88 -13.52 -5.35 14.99
N PRO A 89 -14.70 -5.56 14.34
CA PRO A 89 -14.77 -6.44 13.20
C PRO A 89 -14.14 -5.90 11.92
N ARG A 90 -13.80 -4.61 11.82
CA ARG A 90 -13.47 -3.98 10.53
C ARG A 90 -12.16 -3.21 10.50
N SER A 91 -11.22 -3.52 11.36
CA SER A 91 -9.89 -2.91 11.29
C SER A 91 -9.06 -3.46 10.10
N LEU A 92 -9.68 -3.52 8.92
CA LEU A 92 -9.01 -3.93 7.67
C LEU A 92 -7.78 -3.08 7.34
N THR A 93 -7.72 -1.89 7.93
CA THR A 93 -6.62 -0.96 7.78
C THR A 93 -5.67 -0.97 8.97
N ALA A 94 -5.68 -2.04 9.76
CA ALA A 94 -4.99 -2.20 11.04
C ALA A 94 -3.68 -1.41 11.14
N GLU A 95 -3.81 -0.13 11.43
CA GLU A 95 -2.73 0.66 11.99
C GLU A 95 -2.90 0.61 13.49
N ASP A 96 -1.89 0.12 14.16
CA ASP A 96 -1.89 0.19 15.61
C ASP A 96 -1.70 1.65 16.02
N ALA A 97 -2.64 2.18 16.79
CA ALA A 97 -2.45 3.45 17.45
C ALA A 97 -1.51 3.23 18.63
N TYR A 98 -0.23 3.58 18.47
CA TYR A 98 0.76 3.44 19.53
C TYR A 98 0.85 4.64 20.46
N SER A 99 0.34 5.81 20.05
CA SER A 99 0.36 6.98 20.91
C SER A 99 -0.93 7.07 21.72
N ASP A 100 -0.79 7.10 23.04
CA ASP A 100 -1.91 7.34 23.95
C ASP A 100 -2.33 8.82 23.98
N ASP A 101 -1.47 9.72 23.47
CA ASP A 101 -1.80 11.13 23.37
C ASP A 101 -2.74 11.36 22.16
N PRO A 102 -4.00 11.79 22.41
CA PRO A 102 -4.97 12.01 21.35
C PRO A 102 -4.61 13.16 20.40
N LYS A 103 -3.60 13.96 20.73
CA LYS A 103 -3.13 15.08 19.91
C LYS A 103 -1.95 14.75 19.02
N VAL A 104 -1.34 13.58 19.18
CA VAL A 104 -0.16 13.16 18.44
C VAL A 104 -0.57 12.41 17.17
N HIS A 105 -0.08 12.89 16.03
CA HIS A 105 -0.20 12.21 14.74
C HIS A 105 0.87 11.15 14.58
N GLN A 106 0.61 10.19 13.71
CA GLN A 106 1.48 9.06 13.42
C GLN A 106 1.81 8.97 11.94
N SER A 107 3.01 8.50 11.63
CA SER A 107 3.44 8.13 10.29
C SER A 107 4.37 6.93 10.36
N TYR A 108 4.49 6.18 9.26
CA TYR A 108 5.29 4.97 9.17
C TYR A 108 6.21 5.03 7.97
N LEU A 109 7.38 4.38 8.02
CA LEU A 109 8.41 4.36 6.99
C LEU A 109 9.07 5.71 6.75
N LEU A 110 8.29 6.75 6.51
CA LEU A 110 8.77 8.13 6.34
C LEU A 110 7.75 9.16 6.80
N THR A 111 8.23 10.36 7.02
CA THR A 111 7.41 11.57 7.11
C THR A 111 8.17 12.74 6.50
N ALA A 112 7.46 13.77 6.09
CA ALA A 112 8.05 15.05 5.73
C ALA A 112 7.31 16.16 6.47
N ILE A 113 7.99 17.25 6.78
CA ILE A 113 7.42 18.39 7.48
C ILE A 113 7.65 19.66 6.69
N LYS A 114 6.58 20.44 6.50
CA LYS A 114 6.56 21.79 5.92
C LYS A 114 6.20 22.75 7.03
N VAL A 115 7.17 23.53 7.50
CA VAL A 115 7.00 24.44 8.64
C VAL A 115 6.53 25.83 8.18
N ASP A 116 6.94 26.26 7.00
CA ASP A 116 6.59 27.55 6.42
C ASP A 116 5.80 27.31 5.11
N PRO A 117 4.50 27.61 5.08
CA PRO A 117 3.66 27.34 3.90
C PRO A 117 4.05 28.20 2.68
N GLU A 118 4.71 29.34 2.88
CA GLU A 118 5.13 30.24 1.80
C GLU A 118 6.44 29.79 1.14
N LYS A 119 7.20 28.90 1.79
CA LYS A 119 8.45 28.37 1.26
C LYS A 119 8.25 26.98 0.69
N ASP A 120 8.78 26.74 -0.51
CA ASP A 120 8.89 25.39 -1.07
C ASP A 120 10.10 24.67 -0.48
N LEU A 121 10.12 24.56 0.85
CA LEU A 121 11.15 23.89 1.63
C LEU A 121 10.49 22.92 2.60
N ILE A 122 10.77 21.64 2.41
CA ILE A 122 10.39 20.59 3.34
C ILE A 122 11.61 19.85 3.86
N MET A 123 11.47 19.21 5.01
CA MET A 123 12.41 18.20 5.49
C MET A 123 11.72 16.85 5.48
N LEU A 124 12.39 15.85 4.91
CA LEU A 124 11.95 14.46 4.91
C LEU A 124 12.88 13.62 5.77
N ILE A 125 12.29 12.76 6.60
CA ILE A 125 12.96 11.71 7.35
C ILE A 125 12.31 10.39 6.95
N GLY A 126 13.11 9.41 6.56
CA GLY A 126 12.62 8.07 6.24
C GLY A 126 13.59 7.00 6.69
N SER A 127 13.08 5.83 7.10
CA SER A 127 13.90 4.67 7.39
C SER A 127 14.47 4.06 6.11
N LEU A 128 15.63 3.45 6.22
CA LEU A 128 16.29 2.68 5.17
C LEU A 128 16.28 1.20 5.57
N GLY A 129 16.24 0.32 4.57
CA GLY A 129 16.16 -1.12 4.79
C GLY A 129 14.73 -1.65 4.73
N GLY A 130 14.49 -2.81 5.28
CA GLY A 130 13.24 -3.55 5.14
C GLY A 130 12.21 -3.34 6.25
N GLU A 131 12.55 -2.62 7.33
CA GLU A 131 11.63 -2.36 8.44
C GLU A 131 11.21 -0.88 8.46
N SER A 132 9.97 -0.63 8.87
CA SER A 132 9.41 0.73 8.92
C SER A 132 9.93 1.51 10.12
N GLY A 133 10.33 2.76 9.90
CA GLY A 133 10.44 3.75 10.94
C GLY A 133 9.05 4.15 11.44
N TYR A 134 8.95 4.57 12.69
CA TYR A 134 7.75 5.07 13.31
C TYR A 134 7.93 6.52 13.74
N PHE A 135 6.93 7.35 13.46
CA PHE A 135 6.99 8.78 13.69
C PHE A 135 5.81 9.23 14.53
N GLU A 136 6.09 10.06 15.51
CA GLU A 136 5.12 10.81 16.28
C GLU A 136 5.29 12.29 15.98
N ILE A 137 4.20 12.94 15.57
CA ILE A 137 4.19 14.36 15.18
C ILE A 137 3.19 15.11 16.06
N GLY A 138 3.72 15.96 16.93
CA GLY A 138 2.97 16.87 17.79
C GLY A 138 3.06 18.32 17.30
N GLU A 139 2.52 19.27 18.08
CA GLU A 139 2.49 20.70 17.74
C GLU A 139 3.89 21.32 17.60
N HIS A 140 4.89 20.84 18.37
CA HIS A 140 6.23 21.43 18.47
C HIS A 140 7.37 20.46 18.20
N LEU A 141 7.07 19.16 18.17
CA LEU A 141 8.08 18.11 18.13
C LEU A 141 7.64 16.96 17.22
N LEU A 142 8.56 16.58 16.33
CA LEU A 142 8.50 15.33 15.60
C LEU A 142 9.56 14.40 16.19
N THR A 143 9.18 13.16 16.49
CA THR A 143 10.08 12.10 16.95
C THR A 143 10.03 10.94 15.98
N ALA A 144 11.20 10.45 15.55
CA ALA A 144 11.35 9.25 14.72
C ALA A 144 12.12 8.18 15.48
N ARG A 145 11.63 6.95 15.50
CA ARG A 145 12.21 5.79 16.18
C ARG A 145 11.86 4.49 15.47
N LYS A 146 12.43 3.37 15.89
CA LYS A 146 12.02 2.05 15.42
C LYS A 146 10.54 1.82 15.75
N LEU A 147 9.83 1.13 14.88
CA LEU A 147 8.45 0.72 15.14
C LEU A 147 8.42 -0.15 16.40
N PRO A 148 7.63 0.21 17.43
CA PRO A 148 7.51 -0.60 18.63
C PRO A 148 6.84 -1.94 18.34
N ASP A 149 7.43 -3.03 18.80
CA ASP A 149 6.77 -4.33 18.88
C ASP A 149 6.18 -4.50 20.27
N LYS A 150 4.88 -4.76 20.36
CA LYS A 150 4.25 -5.18 21.61
C LYS A 150 4.57 -6.65 21.83
N THR A 151 5.29 -6.94 22.89
CA THR A 151 5.72 -8.30 23.25
C THR A 151 4.94 -8.91 24.41
N ASP A 152 4.12 -8.08 25.09
CA ASP A 152 3.28 -8.46 26.23
C ASP A 152 2.06 -7.54 26.37
N ASN A 153 1.22 -7.78 27.37
CA ASN A 153 0.05 -6.95 27.69
C ASN A 153 0.40 -5.57 28.29
N SER A 154 1.68 -5.21 28.40
CA SER A 154 2.07 -3.91 28.90
C SER A 154 1.78 -2.83 27.85
N ALA A 155 1.17 -1.74 28.30
CA ALA A 155 1.03 -0.54 27.52
C ALA A 155 2.44 0.01 27.23
N HIS A 156 2.91 -0.15 26.00
CA HIS A 156 4.15 0.41 25.42
C HIS A 156 5.48 0.02 26.10
N PRO A 157 6.26 -0.91 25.54
CA PRO A 157 7.67 -1.01 25.88
C PRO A 157 8.37 0.25 25.39
N VAL A 158 8.77 1.13 26.30
CA VAL A 158 9.74 2.18 25.98
C VAL A 158 11.08 1.48 25.76
N PRO A 159 11.65 1.46 24.53
CA PRO A 159 12.97 0.88 24.33
C PRO A 159 13.96 1.57 25.26
N SER A 160 14.76 0.81 26.00
CA SER A 160 15.85 1.39 26.76
C SER A 160 16.75 2.15 25.79
N LYS A 161 17.12 3.39 26.10
CA LYS A 161 17.90 4.30 25.23
C LYS A 161 19.27 3.76 24.78
N CYS A 162 19.66 2.56 25.18
CA CYS A 162 21.00 1.99 25.00
C CYS A 162 21.01 0.61 24.33
N ASP A 163 19.86 0.09 23.87
CA ASP A 163 19.84 -1.19 23.19
C ASP A 163 20.21 -1.00 21.70
N LYS A 164 21.24 -1.73 21.23
CA LYS A 164 21.67 -1.68 19.82
C LYS A 164 20.57 -2.13 18.86
N ASP A 165 19.65 -2.95 19.32
CA ASP A 165 18.51 -3.43 18.54
C ASP A 165 17.44 -2.34 18.29
N SER A 166 17.54 -1.19 18.97
CA SER A 166 16.70 -0.01 18.74
C SER A 166 17.21 0.92 17.64
N TYR A 167 18.41 0.68 17.08
CA TYR A 167 18.99 1.53 16.06
C TYR A 167 18.35 1.28 14.69
N VAL A 168 18.01 2.38 14.00
CA VAL A 168 17.48 2.39 12.63
C VAL A 168 18.42 3.17 11.75
N SER A 169 18.60 2.71 10.52
CA SER A 169 19.25 3.50 9.48
C SER A 169 18.24 4.47 8.88
N TRP A 170 18.49 5.75 9.02
CA TRP A 170 17.63 6.84 8.56
C TRP A 170 18.24 7.56 7.38
N TRP A 171 17.40 8.07 6.50
CA TRP A 171 17.73 9.10 5.55
C TRP A 171 17.06 10.41 5.97
N VAL A 172 17.81 11.51 5.96
CA VAL A 172 17.31 12.85 6.30
C VAL A 172 17.75 13.81 5.23
N GLY A 173 16.81 14.54 4.65
CA GLY A 173 17.10 15.51 3.60
C GLY A 173 16.14 16.70 3.60
N THR A 174 16.56 17.77 2.94
CA THR A 174 15.76 18.99 2.76
C THR A 174 15.73 19.37 1.29
N GLY A 175 14.63 19.98 0.84
CA GLY A 175 14.48 20.42 -0.55
C GLY A 175 13.05 20.76 -0.88
N THR A 176 12.78 20.95 -2.17
CA THR A 176 11.42 21.00 -2.68
C THR A 176 10.74 19.64 -2.52
N GLU A 177 9.41 19.61 -2.47
CA GLU A 177 8.67 18.36 -2.30
C GLU A 177 9.13 17.28 -3.31
N LEU A 178 9.14 17.59 -4.60
CA LEU A 178 9.54 16.61 -5.61
C LEU A 178 10.99 16.14 -5.44
N SER A 179 11.91 17.07 -5.21
CA SER A 179 13.34 16.75 -5.15
C SER A 179 13.69 15.85 -3.97
N VAL A 180 13.10 16.10 -2.80
CA VAL A 180 13.42 15.35 -1.59
C VAL A 180 12.80 13.96 -1.58
N PHE A 181 11.57 13.80 -2.08
CA PHE A 181 10.95 12.48 -2.23
C PHE A 181 11.68 11.61 -3.26
N GLN A 182 12.12 12.19 -4.39
CA GLN A 182 12.94 11.48 -5.38
C GLN A 182 14.30 11.06 -4.80
N ALA A 183 14.95 11.94 -4.05
CA ALA A 183 16.23 11.63 -3.40
C ALA A 183 16.09 10.53 -2.34
N TYR A 184 15.03 10.57 -1.54
CA TYR A 184 14.72 9.49 -0.59
C TYR A 184 14.45 8.16 -1.29
N ALA A 185 13.62 8.15 -2.34
CA ALA A 185 13.34 6.93 -3.10
C ALA A 185 14.62 6.31 -3.68
N ALA A 186 15.54 7.14 -4.20
CA ALA A 186 16.85 6.68 -4.68
C ALA A 186 17.72 6.09 -3.56
N ALA A 187 17.74 6.72 -2.38
CA ALA A 187 18.48 6.24 -1.22
C ALA A 187 17.90 4.91 -0.70
N LEU A 188 16.56 4.80 -0.61
CA LEU A 188 15.87 3.59 -0.19
C LEU A 188 16.14 2.45 -1.18
N ARG A 189 16.03 2.70 -2.48
CA ARG A 189 16.39 1.71 -3.52
C ARG A 189 17.80 1.19 -3.37
N LYS A 190 18.77 2.09 -3.10
CA LYS A 190 20.16 1.71 -2.86
C LYS A 190 20.31 0.83 -1.61
N SER A 191 19.61 1.16 -0.53
CA SER A 191 19.67 0.39 0.74
C SER A 191 19.07 -1.01 0.62
N LEU A 192 18.05 -1.18 -0.22
CA LEU A 192 17.41 -2.48 -0.48
C LEU A 192 18.25 -3.40 -1.38
N GLY A 193 19.37 -2.90 -1.93
CA GLY A 193 20.25 -3.70 -2.78
C GLY A 193 19.64 -3.99 -4.15
N SER A 194 19.82 -3.09 -5.10
CA SER A 194 19.15 -3.02 -6.42
C SER A 194 19.49 -4.14 -7.43
N LYS A 195 19.67 -5.38 -7.00
CA LYS A 195 19.88 -6.52 -7.91
C LYS A 195 18.57 -7.08 -8.48
N ASP A 196 17.44 -6.49 -8.15
CA ASP A 196 16.16 -7.07 -8.54
C ASP A 196 15.77 -6.68 -9.97
N LYS A 197 15.86 -7.66 -10.88
CA LYS A 197 15.37 -7.57 -12.26
C LYS A 197 13.84 -7.38 -12.34
N ARG A 198 13.13 -7.50 -11.21
CA ARG A 198 11.66 -7.44 -11.11
C ARG A 198 11.10 -6.02 -11.06
N LEU A 199 11.92 -5.03 -10.70
CA LEU A 199 11.49 -3.63 -10.55
C LEU A 199 10.86 -2.99 -11.81
N ASN A 200 11.00 -3.63 -12.97
CA ASN A 200 10.46 -3.14 -14.24
C ASN A 200 9.49 -4.15 -14.89
N ARG A 201 8.98 -5.14 -14.14
CA ARG A 201 7.97 -6.04 -14.66
C ARG A 201 6.65 -5.29 -14.80
N TYR A 202 6.06 -5.38 -15.97
CA TYR A 202 4.72 -4.88 -16.24
C TYR A 202 3.77 -6.08 -16.34
N PRO A 203 2.65 -6.07 -15.60
CA PRO A 203 1.75 -7.22 -15.59
C PRO A 203 0.96 -7.36 -16.89
N GLY A 204 0.83 -6.28 -17.66
CA GLY A 204 -0.13 -6.12 -18.73
C GLY A 204 -1.38 -5.37 -18.29
N THR A 205 -2.33 -5.22 -19.21
CA THR A 205 -3.67 -4.70 -18.92
C THR A 205 -4.51 -5.81 -18.30
N ILE A 206 -5.22 -5.49 -17.22
CA ILE A 206 -5.89 -6.48 -16.38
C ILE A 206 -7.40 -6.31 -16.44
N TRP A 207 -8.13 -7.39 -16.73
CA TRP A 207 -9.54 -7.48 -16.43
C TRP A 207 -9.71 -8.29 -15.12
N SER A 208 -10.47 -7.76 -14.16
CA SER A 208 -10.71 -8.37 -12.85
C SER A 208 -12.20 -8.52 -12.59
N SER A 209 -12.62 -9.60 -11.95
CA SER A 209 -14.03 -9.90 -11.70
C SER A 209 -14.65 -9.13 -10.52
N TRP A 210 -13.84 -8.43 -9.68
CA TRP A 210 -14.30 -7.97 -8.37
C TRP A 210 -15.43 -6.92 -8.41
N TYR A 211 -15.19 -5.74 -8.99
CA TYR A 211 -16.10 -4.59 -8.84
C TYR A 211 -17.42 -4.65 -9.61
N SER A 212 -17.77 -5.80 -10.15
CA SER A 212 -19.02 -6.00 -10.87
C SER A 212 -19.89 -7.09 -10.29
N TRP A 213 -19.26 -8.13 -9.77
CA TRP A 213 -19.98 -9.30 -9.23
C TRP A 213 -19.57 -9.63 -7.80
N PHE A 214 -18.49 -9.06 -7.29
CA PHE A 214 -17.93 -9.41 -5.98
C PHE A 214 -17.77 -10.94 -5.86
N GLU A 215 -18.22 -11.55 -4.78
CA GLU A 215 -18.17 -13.01 -4.57
C GLU A 215 -19.19 -13.80 -5.41
N GLU A 216 -20.09 -13.11 -6.15
CA GLU A 216 -21.16 -13.76 -6.95
C GLU A 216 -20.67 -14.18 -8.35
N ILE A 217 -19.42 -14.59 -8.45
CA ILE A 217 -18.82 -15.15 -9.66
C ILE A 217 -19.11 -16.65 -9.80
N SER A 218 -19.12 -17.14 -11.04
CA SER A 218 -19.22 -18.55 -11.39
C SER A 218 -18.36 -18.86 -12.60
N GLU A 219 -18.14 -20.14 -12.88
CA GLU A 219 -17.46 -20.61 -14.09
C GLU A 219 -18.10 -19.99 -15.34
N GLU A 220 -19.44 -20.00 -15.42
CA GLU A 220 -20.20 -19.47 -16.56
C GLU A 220 -19.96 -17.96 -16.73
N THR A 221 -19.99 -17.16 -15.63
CA THR A 221 -19.77 -15.71 -15.70
C THR A 221 -18.36 -15.37 -16.15
N ILE A 222 -17.36 -16.09 -15.64
CA ILE A 222 -15.96 -15.88 -16.06
C ILE A 222 -15.73 -16.32 -17.50
N GLU A 223 -16.27 -17.49 -17.91
CA GLU A 223 -16.12 -17.96 -19.30
C GLU A 223 -16.70 -16.99 -20.31
N ALA A 224 -17.84 -16.36 -19.98
CA ALA A 224 -18.49 -15.37 -20.84
C ALA A 224 -17.58 -14.15 -21.11
N GLU A 225 -16.67 -13.82 -20.21
CA GLU A 225 -15.75 -12.68 -20.35
C GLU A 225 -14.42 -13.01 -21.05
N ILE A 226 -14.01 -14.29 -21.13
CA ILE A 226 -12.69 -14.66 -21.68
C ILE A 226 -12.50 -14.15 -23.10
N ILE A 227 -13.43 -14.46 -24.02
CA ILE A 227 -13.29 -14.05 -25.43
C ILE A 227 -13.42 -12.52 -25.58
N PRO A 228 -14.42 -11.85 -24.98
CA PRO A 228 -14.52 -10.40 -25.02
C PRO A 228 -13.31 -9.67 -24.46
N ALA A 229 -12.76 -10.12 -23.34
CA ALA A 229 -11.57 -9.54 -22.72
C ALA A 229 -10.34 -9.64 -23.64
N GLY A 230 -10.06 -10.83 -24.19
CA GLY A 230 -8.97 -11.01 -25.13
C GLY A 230 -9.11 -10.13 -26.39
N ARG A 231 -10.32 -10.02 -26.95
CA ARG A 231 -10.60 -9.14 -28.11
C ARG A 231 -10.51 -7.65 -27.77
N SER A 232 -10.70 -7.28 -26.53
CA SER A 232 -10.55 -5.90 -26.04
C SER A 232 -9.09 -5.52 -25.80
N GLY A 233 -8.17 -6.49 -25.79
CA GLY A 233 -6.74 -6.27 -25.63
C GLY A 233 -6.24 -6.41 -24.21
N TYR A 234 -7.05 -6.98 -23.29
CA TYR A 234 -6.55 -7.35 -21.98
C TYR A 234 -5.50 -8.47 -22.09
N GLN A 235 -4.46 -8.36 -21.27
CA GLN A 235 -3.34 -9.30 -21.25
C GLN A 235 -3.39 -10.24 -20.04
N VAL A 236 -4.14 -9.87 -19.01
CA VAL A 236 -4.42 -10.69 -17.82
C VAL A 236 -5.93 -10.76 -17.62
N LEU A 237 -6.45 -11.94 -17.33
CA LEU A 237 -7.79 -12.11 -16.79
C LEU A 237 -7.66 -12.67 -15.38
N GLU A 238 -8.06 -11.87 -14.41
CA GLU A 238 -8.00 -12.16 -12.98
C GLU A 238 -9.35 -12.62 -12.45
N ILE A 239 -9.37 -13.79 -11.85
CA ILE A 239 -10.50 -14.32 -11.07
C ILE A 239 -10.29 -13.87 -9.64
N ASP A 240 -11.14 -12.95 -9.17
CA ASP A 240 -11.09 -12.40 -7.82
C ASP A 240 -11.82 -13.29 -6.81
N ASP A 241 -12.03 -12.83 -5.56
CA ASP A 241 -12.71 -13.53 -4.46
C ASP A 241 -14.05 -14.15 -4.89
N GLY A 242 -14.36 -15.33 -4.37
CA GLY A 242 -15.61 -16.08 -4.62
C GLY A 242 -15.42 -17.39 -5.40
N TRP A 243 -14.20 -17.79 -5.77
CA TRP A 243 -13.88 -19.06 -6.42
C TRP A 243 -13.63 -20.19 -5.44
N GLU A 244 -13.12 -19.88 -4.26
CA GLU A 244 -12.71 -20.81 -3.22
C GLU A 244 -13.88 -21.30 -2.37
N LYS A 245 -13.71 -22.45 -1.71
CA LYS A 245 -14.67 -22.97 -0.73
C LYS A 245 -14.84 -22.07 0.48
N GLY A 246 -13.79 -21.38 0.86
CA GLY A 246 -13.74 -20.45 1.96
C GLY A 246 -12.31 -19.96 2.19
N ILE A 247 -12.19 -18.88 2.93
CA ILE A 247 -10.89 -18.27 3.23
C ILE A 247 -10.07 -19.20 4.11
N GLY A 248 -8.98 -19.73 3.56
CA GLY A 248 -8.17 -20.81 4.16
C GLY A 248 -8.39 -22.17 3.51
N ASP A 249 -9.54 -22.41 2.91
CA ASP A 249 -9.86 -23.64 2.18
C ASP A 249 -9.78 -23.41 0.65
N TRP A 250 -8.56 -23.28 0.15
CA TRP A 250 -8.19 -22.86 -1.22
C TRP A 250 -8.45 -23.97 -2.27
N GLN A 251 -9.69 -24.43 -2.34
CA GLN A 251 -10.19 -25.37 -3.34
C GLN A 251 -11.37 -24.75 -4.08
N PRO A 252 -11.58 -25.05 -5.36
CA PRO A 252 -12.74 -24.56 -6.11
C PRO A 252 -14.05 -24.93 -5.39
N ASN A 253 -14.98 -23.98 -5.30
CA ASN A 253 -16.33 -24.23 -4.79
C ASN A 253 -17.24 -24.80 -5.88
N ALA A 254 -18.49 -25.11 -5.52
CA ALA A 254 -19.47 -25.73 -6.43
C ALA A 254 -19.86 -24.86 -7.64
N LYS A 255 -19.56 -23.53 -7.61
CA LYS A 255 -19.78 -22.63 -8.75
C LYS A 255 -18.74 -22.81 -9.87
N PHE A 256 -17.69 -23.59 -9.63
CA PHE A 256 -16.59 -23.92 -10.58
C PHE A 256 -16.46 -25.44 -10.77
N PRO A 257 -17.47 -26.10 -11.36
CA PRO A 257 -17.55 -27.56 -11.44
C PRO A 257 -16.45 -28.21 -12.29
N SER A 258 -15.90 -27.51 -13.30
CA SER A 258 -14.79 -28.03 -14.14
C SER A 258 -13.42 -27.82 -13.50
N GLY A 259 -13.35 -27.08 -12.39
CA GLY A 259 -12.11 -26.73 -11.71
C GLY A 259 -11.35 -25.56 -12.33
N LEU A 260 -10.46 -24.96 -11.54
CA LEU A 260 -9.74 -23.73 -11.94
C LEU A 260 -8.65 -24.01 -12.99
N GLU A 261 -8.09 -25.21 -13.06
CA GLU A 261 -7.12 -25.61 -14.08
C GLU A 261 -7.75 -25.53 -15.50
N ALA A 262 -8.97 -26.04 -15.65
CA ALA A 262 -9.70 -25.97 -16.93
C ALA A 262 -9.92 -24.51 -17.36
N LEU A 263 -10.29 -23.65 -16.41
CA LEU A 263 -10.54 -22.25 -16.66
C LEU A 263 -9.24 -21.48 -16.99
N ALA A 264 -8.14 -21.74 -16.27
CA ALA A 264 -6.83 -21.17 -16.57
C ALA A 264 -6.36 -21.55 -17.98
N ASN A 265 -6.58 -22.80 -18.41
CA ASN A 265 -6.26 -23.23 -19.77
C ASN A 265 -7.11 -22.48 -20.82
N LYS A 266 -8.40 -22.23 -20.57
CA LYS A 266 -9.26 -21.43 -21.47
C LYS A 266 -8.75 -19.99 -21.60
N ILE A 267 -8.37 -19.35 -20.50
CA ILE A 267 -7.79 -18.00 -20.48
C ILE A 267 -6.49 -17.98 -21.30
N LYS A 268 -5.58 -18.92 -21.04
CA LYS A 268 -4.30 -19.04 -21.75
C LYS A 268 -4.48 -19.26 -23.25
N ASN A 269 -5.46 -20.09 -23.66
CA ASN A 269 -5.76 -20.35 -25.06
C ASN A 269 -6.32 -19.11 -25.79
N ASN A 270 -6.79 -18.11 -25.07
CA ASN A 270 -7.18 -16.80 -25.60
C ASN A 270 -6.06 -15.74 -25.46
N ALA A 271 -4.80 -16.16 -25.38
CA ALA A 271 -3.60 -15.33 -25.34
C ALA A 271 -3.52 -14.38 -24.13
N MET A 272 -4.21 -14.68 -23.04
CA MET A 272 -4.14 -13.94 -21.77
C MET A 272 -3.41 -14.76 -20.69
N THR A 273 -2.81 -14.07 -19.75
CA THR A 273 -2.24 -14.66 -18.52
C THR A 273 -3.37 -14.95 -17.53
N PRO A 274 -3.53 -16.19 -17.05
CA PRO A 274 -4.46 -16.48 -15.98
C PRO A 274 -4.03 -15.81 -14.69
N GLY A 275 -4.92 -14.99 -14.11
CA GLY A 275 -4.76 -14.31 -12.83
C GLY A 275 -5.73 -14.85 -11.78
N ILE A 276 -5.32 -14.82 -10.52
CA ILE A 276 -6.13 -15.28 -9.40
C ILE A 276 -5.89 -14.43 -8.15
N TRP A 277 -6.95 -14.19 -7.41
CA TRP A 277 -6.93 -13.60 -6.09
C TRP A 277 -6.75 -14.69 -5.02
N VAL A 278 -5.92 -14.40 -4.02
CA VAL A 278 -5.71 -15.22 -2.83
C VAL A 278 -5.42 -14.32 -1.65
N SER A 279 -5.95 -14.62 -0.46
CA SER A 279 -5.57 -13.97 0.79
C SER A 279 -4.69 -14.90 1.64
N PRO A 280 -3.39 -15.04 1.30
CA PRO A 280 -2.57 -16.16 1.76
C PRO A 280 -2.15 -16.07 3.23
N PHE A 281 -2.32 -14.92 3.86
CA PHE A 281 -1.95 -14.68 5.25
C PHE A 281 -3.12 -14.66 6.21
N ILE A 282 -4.30 -15.09 5.76
CA ILE A 282 -5.48 -15.23 6.62
C ILE A 282 -6.20 -16.56 6.38
N ALA A 283 -6.94 -16.98 7.40
CA ALA A 283 -7.96 -18.01 7.28
C ALA A 283 -9.15 -17.69 8.18
N ALA A 284 -10.36 -17.99 7.71
CA ALA A 284 -11.59 -17.80 8.47
C ALA A 284 -11.68 -18.82 9.62
N GLY A 285 -12.33 -18.44 10.72
CA GLY A 285 -12.44 -19.28 11.91
C GLY A 285 -13.14 -20.62 11.66
N ASN A 286 -14.03 -20.66 10.68
CA ASN A 286 -14.75 -21.88 10.28
C ASN A 286 -13.99 -22.72 9.23
N SER A 287 -12.81 -22.28 8.77
CA SER A 287 -12.01 -23.03 7.80
C SER A 287 -11.39 -24.30 8.40
N THR A 288 -11.17 -25.30 7.55
CA THR A 288 -10.55 -26.57 7.95
C THR A 288 -9.17 -26.35 8.58
N ILE A 289 -8.36 -25.46 7.99
CA ILE A 289 -6.99 -25.22 8.47
C ILE A 289 -6.95 -24.58 9.87
N VAL A 290 -7.87 -23.67 10.20
CA VAL A 290 -7.94 -23.08 11.55
C VAL A 290 -8.39 -24.11 12.57
N GLN A 291 -9.32 -25.00 12.20
CA GLN A 291 -9.84 -26.04 13.09
C GLN A 291 -8.80 -27.14 13.38
N GLU A 292 -8.03 -27.53 12.37
CA GLU A 292 -7.05 -28.63 12.50
C GLU A 292 -5.69 -28.15 13.01
N HIS A 293 -5.29 -26.90 12.68
CA HIS A 293 -3.97 -26.35 12.98
C HIS A 293 -4.04 -24.92 13.53
N PRO A 294 -4.75 -24.69 14.67
CA PRO A 294 -4.81 -23.35 15.26
C PRO A 294 -3.43 -22.79 15.62
N GLU A 295 -2.43 -23.65 15.89
CA GLU A 295 -1.05 -23.26 16.18
C GLU A 295 -0.32 -22.59 14.99
N TYR A 296 -0.88 -22.65 13.78
CA TYR A 296 -0.32 -21.95 12.61
C TYR A 296 -0.65 -20.47 12.58
N PHE A 297 -1.52 -20.01 13.47
CA PHE A 297 -2.01 -18.64 13.49
C PHE A 297 -1.47 -17.85 14.68
N ILE A 298 -1.56 -16.52 14.58
CA ILE A 298 -1.10 -15.60 15.63
C ILE A 298 -2.07 -15.70 16.82
N HIS A 299 -1.53 -15.75 18.03
CA HIS A 299 -2.28 -15.82 19.27
C HIS A 299 -2.15 -14.51 20.07
N ASP A 300 -3.14 -14.22 20.88
CA ASP A 300 -3.06 -13.20 21.91
C ASP A 300 -2.05 -13.60 23.02
N PHE A 301 -1.78 -12.69 23.96
CA PHE A 301 -0.86 -12.97 25.06
C PHE A 301 -1.45 -13.90 26.12
N SER A 302 -2.74 -14.22 26.04
CA SER A 302 -3.42 -15.21 26.88
C SER A 302 -3.45 -16.61 26.27
N GLY A 303 -3.05 -16.74 24.99
CA GLY A 303 -2.96 -18.01 24.29
C GLY A 303 -4.17 -18.35 23.41
N ASN A 304 -5.12 -17.44 23.23
CA ASN A 304 -6.22 -17.59 22.29
C ASN A 304 -5.80 -17.11 20.90
N LEU A 305 -6.50 -17.54 19.85
CA LEU A 305 -6.32 -16.97 18.51
C LEU A 305 -6.59 -15.47 18.52
N GLU A 306 -5.67 -14.67 17.96
CA GLU A 306 -5.83 -13.22 17.83
C GLU A 306 -6.58 -12.88 16.54
N PRO A 307 -7.80 -12.29 16.61
CA PRO A 307 -8.53 -11.90 15.41
C PRO A 307 -7.78 -10.83 14.62
N ALA A 308 -7.58 -11.06 13.32
CA ALA A 308 -7.03 -10.07 12.40
C ALA A 308 -8.11 -9.17 11.79
N GLY A 309 -9.37 -9.60 11.85
CA GLY A 309 -10.53 -8.86 11.39
C GLY A 309 -11.78 -9.72 11.29
N TYR A 310 -12.83 -9.17 10.68
CA TYR A 310 -14.10 -9.85 10.46
C TYR A 310 -14.58 -9.58 9.03
N ASN A 311 -14.79 -10.63 8.26
CA ASN A 311 -15.37 -10.60 6.91
C ASN A 311 -15.96 -11.98 6.59
N TRP A 312 -16.67 -12.14 5.48
CA TRP A 312 -17.31 -13.40 5.06
C TRP A 312 -18.17 -14.06 6.16
N GLY A 313 -18.75 -13.23 7.06
CA GLY A 313 -19.62 -13.70 8.14
C GLY A 313 -18.91 -14.29 9.36
N ASP A 314 -17.56 -14.28 9.40
CA ASP A 314 -16.77 -14.82 10.51
C ASP A 314 -15.53 -13.97 10.82
N TYR A 315 -14.90 -14.21 11.96
CA TYR A 315 -13.57 -13.70 12.25
C TYR A 315 -12.54 -14.45 11.38
N TYR A 316 -11.52 -13.72 10.93
CA TYR A 316 -10.37 -14.32 10.31
C TYR A 316 -9.12 -14.05 11.16
N TYR A 317 -8.17 -14.98 11.09
CA TYR A 317 -6.95 -15.01 11.88
C TYR A 317 -5.73 -14.87 11.00
N GLY A 318 -4.72 -14.12 11.50
CA GLY A 318 -3.46 -13.90 10.78
C GLY A 318 -2.53 -15.10 10.89
N LEU A 319 -1.95 -15.51 9.76
CA LEU A 319 -0.99 -16.62 9.69
C LEU A 319 0.32 -16.24 10.41
N ASP A 320 0.81 -17.11 11.27
CA ASP A 320 2.16 -17.01 11.83
C ASP A 320 3.21 -17.47 10.81
N CYS A 321 3.72 -16.55 10.03
CA CYS A 321 4.74 -16.81 9.02
C CYS A 321 6.09 -17.27 9.59
N THR A 322 6.25 -17.35 10.92
CA THR A 322 7.45 -17.90 11.56
C THR A 322 7.29 -19.39 11.92
N HIS A 323 6.06 -19.90 11.91
CA HIS A 323 5.77 -21.30 12.22
C HIS A 323 6.12 -22.21 11.02
N PRO A 324 6.93 -23.26 11.20
CA PRO A 324 7.37 -24.10 10.08
C PRO A 324 6.21 -24.81 9.37
N GLY A 325 5.21 -25.31 10.10
CA GLY A 325 4.02 -25.94 9.52
C GLY A 325 3.19 -24.95 8.69
N ALA A 326 3.00 -23.72 9.19
CA ALA A 326 2.32 -22.66 8.46
C ALA A 326 3.02 -22.32 7.13
N LYS A 327 4.36 -22.26 7.12
CA LYS A 327 5.13 -22.04 5.89
C LYS A 327 4.99 -23.19 4.90
N THR A 328 4.97 -24.43 5.38
CA THR A 328 4.78 -25.62 4.53
C THR A 328 3.40 -25.58 3.89
N TRP A 329 2.35 -25.38 4.69
CA TRP A 329 0.97 -25.24 4.20
C TRP A 329 0.83 -24.11 3.17
N LEU A 330 1.36 -22.92 3.48
CA LEU A 330 1.34 -21.79 2.57
C LEU A 330 2.00 -22.12 1.22
N LYS A 331 3.13 -22.81 1.25
CA LYS A 331 3.85 -23.22 0.04
C LYS A 331 3.06 -24.24 -0.78
N GLU A 332 2.44 -25.21 -0.13
CA GLU A 332 1.63 -26.25 -0.78
C GLU A 332 0.43 -25.67 -1.51
N ILE A 333 -0.36 -24.81 -0.85
CA ILE A 333 -1.55 -24.20 -1.49
C ILE A 333 -1.17 -23.35 -2.69
N LEU A 334 -0.12 -22.51 -2.57
CA LEU A 334 0.31 -21.65 -3.67
C LEU A 334 0.93 -22.43 -4.82
N THR A 335 1.69 -23.50 -4.53
CA THR A 335 2.22 -24.38 -5.57
C THR A 335 1.09 -25.07 -6.33
N THR A 336 0.07 -25.58 -5.63
CA THR A 336 -1.11 -26.17 -6.25
C THR A 336 -1.82 -25.20 -7.21
N ILE A 337 -2.07 -23.95 -6.77
CA ILE A 337 -2.70 -22.94 -7.63
C ILE A 337 -1.79 -22.57 -8.83
N TYR A 338 -0.49 -22.52 -8.62
CA TYR A 338 0.48 -22.30 -9.70
C TYR A 338 0.48 -23.45 -10.72
N GLU A 339 0.36 -24.70 -10.26
CA GLU A 339 0.26 -25.90 -11.11
C GLU A 339 -1.03 -25.91 -11.94
N TRP A 340 -2.14 -25.31 -11.47
CA TRP A 340 -3.34 -25.10 -12.29
C TRP A 340 -3.12 -24.14 -13.47
N GLY A 341 -1.98 -23.43 -13.52
CA GLY A 341 -1.61 -22.57 -14.65
C GLY A 341 -1.65 -21.08 -14.38
N PHE A 342 -2.02 -20.65 -13.19
CA PHE A 342 -2.04 -19.22 -12.82
C PHE A 342 -0.62 -18.63 -12.74
N ARG A 343 -0.45 -17.39 -13.23
CA ARG A 343 0.84 -16.69 -13.30
C ARG A 343 0.77 -15.24 -12.83
N TYR A 344 -0.40 -14.70 -12.61
CA TYR A 344 -0.64 -13.44 -11.93
C TYR A 344 -1.39 -13.73 -10.63
N PHE A 345 -0.85 -13.28 -9.50
CA PHE A 345 -1.42 -13.49 -8.18
C PHE A 345 -1.69 -12.15 -7.52
N LYS A 346 -2.95 -11.81 -7.30
CA LYS A 346 -3.35 -10.73 -6.40
C LYS A 346 -3.37 -11.31 -4.98
N LEU A 347 -2.40 -10.88 -4.18
CA LEU A 347 -2.20 -11.31 -2.80
C LEU A 347 -2.83 -10.28 -1.87
N ASP A 348 -3.89 -10.63 -1.19
CA ASP A 348 -4.68 -9.69 -0.42
C ASP A 348 -4.59 -9.93 1.09
N PHE A 349 -5.06 -8.97 1.90
CA PHE A 349 -5.06 -9.02 3.37
C PHE A 349 -3.68 -9.31 3.99
N LEU A 350 -2.61 -8.90 3.31
CA LEU A 350 -1.24 -9.27 3.71
C LEU A 350 -0.85 -8.69 5.07
N ASN A 351 -1.40 -7.53 5.49
CA ASN A 351 -1.14 -6.92 6.79
C ASN A 351 -1.49 -7.83 7.98
N ALA A 352 -2.37 -8.80 7.78
CA ALA A 352 -2.81 -9.70 8.84
C ALA A 352 -1.67 -10.54 9.45
N ALA A 353 -0.63 -10.89 8.68
CA ALA A 353 0.54 -11.58 9.22
C ALA A 353 1.39 -10.71 10.16
N ALA A 354 1.12 -9.40 10.24
CA ALA A 354 1.85 -8.45 11.06
C ALA A 354 1.02 -7.83 12.19
N ILE A 355 -0.14 -8.38 12.53
CA ILE A 355 -0.91 -7.94 13.70
C ILE A 355 -0.11 -8.19 14.99
N VAL A 356 -0.46 -7.48 16.05
CA VAL A 356 0.13 -7.69 17.37
C VAL A 356 -0.27 -9.08 17.89
N GLY A 357 0.65 -9.81 18.50
CA GLY A 357 0.37 -11.12 19.08
C GLY A 357 1.62 -12.00 19.20
N ARG A 358 1.44 -13.14 19.84
CA ARG A 358 2.48 -14.15 20.05
C ARG A 358 2.66 -14.98 18.78
N ARG A 359 3.92 -15.27 18.47
CA ARG A 359 4.36 -16.08 17.34
C ARG A 359 5.22 -17.24 17.80
N TYR A 360 5.39 -18.22 16.94
CA TYR A 360 6.30 -19.34 17.16
C TYR A 360 7.73 -18.89 17.45
N ARG A 361 8.21 -17.85 16.72
CA ARG A 361 9.51 -17.23 16.95
C ARG A 361 9.34 -15.80 17.49
N THR A 362 10.17 -15.45 18.48
CA THR A 362 10.26 -14.06 18.99
C THR A 362 11.07 -13.21 18.02
N VAL A 363 10.40 -12.58 17.07
CA VAL A 363 10.96 -11.65 16.08
C VAL A 363 10.00 -10.49 15.88
N SER A 364 10.46 -9.40 15.24
CA SER A 364 9.56 -8.30 14.91
C SER A 364 8.44 -8.79 13.97
N ARG A 365 7.27 -8.20 14.10
CA ARG A 365 6.10 -8.57 13.28
C ARG A 365 6.31 -8.26 11.80
N GLU A 366 7.07 -7.18 11.47
CA GLU A 366 7.46 -6.90 10.08
C GLU A 366 8.46 -7.93 9.53
N TYR A 367 9.38 -8.42 10.36
CA TYR A 367 10.25 -9.52 9.98
C TYR A 367 9.47 -10.81 9.72
N ALA A 368 8.51 -11.16 10.61
CA ALA A 368 7.63 -12.31 10.41
C ALA A 368 6.85 -12.21 9.08
N TYR A 369 6.31 -11.04 8.78
CA TYR A 369 5.65 -10.73 7.52
C TYR A 369 6.56 -10.95 6.30
N GLN A 370 7.81 -10.46 6.36
CA GLN A 370 8.78 -10.66 5.29
C GLN A 370 9.14 -12.13 5.06
N GLU A 371 9.22 -12.94 6.13
CA GLU A 371 9.42 -14.39 6.01
C GLU A 371 8.28 -15.05 5.23
N GLY A 372 7.03 -14.61 5.47
CA GLY A 372 5.88 -15.05 4.69
C GLY A 372 6.00 -14.70 3.21
N LEU A 373 6.34 -13.44 2.88
CA LEU A 373 6.53 -13.02 1.49
C LEU A 373 7.66 -13.76 0.79
N LYS A 374 8.76 -14.07 1.49
CA LYS A 374 9.84 -14.90 0.95
C LYS A 374 9.34 -16.31 0.64
N THR A 375 8.54 -16.90 1.54
CA THR A 375 7.92 -18.21 1.33
C THR A 375 7.00 -18.22 0.10
N ILE A 376 6.18 -17.17 -0.08
CA ILE A 376 5.36 -16.97 -1.28
C ILE A 376 6.23 -16.90 -2.54
N ARG A 377 7.28 -16.09 -2.52
CA ARG A 377 8.17 -15.95 -3.67
C ARG A 377 8.92 -17.24 -4.02
N GLU A 378 9.27 -18.06 -3.02
CA GLU A 378 9.86 -19.38 -3.25
C GLU A 378 8.87 -20.35 -3.91
N ALA A 379 7.59 -20.31 -3.52
CA ALA A 379 6.53 -21.10 -4.14
C ALA A 379 6.19 -20.63 -5.56
N LEU A 380 6.30 -19.33 -5.82
CA LEU A 380 5.87 -18.67 -7.04
C LEU A 380 7.02 -17.89 -7.73
N PRO A 381 8.11 -18.55 -8.15
CA PRO A 381 9.34 -17.87 -8.56
C PRO A 381 9.16 -16.96 -9.77
N ASP A 382 8.33 -17.35 -10.73
CA ASP A 382 8.13 -16.65 -12.01
C ASP A 382 6.80 -15.92 -12.10
N ALA A 383 5.89 -16.10 -11.13
CA ALA A 383 4.60 -15.42 -11.12
C ALA A 383 4.76 -13.91 -10.87
N TYR A 384 3.83 -13.13 -11.39
CA TYR A 384 3.66 -11.74 -11.02
C TYR A 384 2.91 -11.66 -9.69
N LEU A 385 3.48 -11.01 -8.69
CA LEU A 385 2.88 -10.83 -7.38
C LEU A 385 2.41 -9.39 -7.21
N MET A 386 1.09 -9.18 -7.21
CA MET A 386 0.43 -7.92 -6.88
C MET A 386 0.00 -7.97 -5.41
N ALA A 387 0.60 -7.14 -4.59
CA ALA A 387 0.36 -7.13 -3.14
C ALA A 387 -0.70 -6.09 -2.76
N SER A 388 -1.74 -6.51 -2.02
CA SER A 388 -2.81 -5.67 -1.50
C SER A 388 -2.94 -5.83 0.03
N GLY A 389 -3.35 -4.77 0.74
CA GLY A 389 -3.24 -4.74 2.20
C GLY A 389 -1.78 -4.87 2.70
N ALA A 390 -0.80 -4.67 1.83
CA ALA A 390 0.60 -4.95 2.07
C ALA A 390 1.27 -3.89 2.95
N LEU A 391 2.17 -4.29 3.83
CA LEU A 391 3.06 -3.37 4.51
C LEU A 391 4.02 -2.75 3.49
N ILE A 392 4.05 -1.42 3.40
CA ILE A 392 4.75 -0.75 2.30
C ILE A 392 6.26 -1.06 2.32
N GLY A 393 6.96 -0.67 3.38
CA GLY A 393 8.42 -0.86 3.48
C GLY A 393 8.84 -2.33 3.40
N PRO A 394 8.27 -3.21 4.24
CA PRO A 394 8.61 -4.63 4.27
C PRO A 394 8.36 -5.41 2.98
N SER A 395 7.49 -4.94 2.10
CA SER A 395 7.19 -5.62 0.82
C SER A 395 8.13 -5.25 -0.32
N LEU A 396 8.86 -4.12 -0.21
CA LEU A 396 9.74 -3.66 -1.27
C LEU A 396 10.84 -4.68 -1.59
N GLY A 397 10.99 -4.99 -2.87
CA GLY A 397 11.94 -6.00 -3.36
C GLY A 397 11.47 -7.46 -3.26
N LEU A 398 10.30 -7.73 -2.65
CA LEU A 398 9.72 -9.08 -2.55
C LEU A 398 8.52 -9.28 -3.48
N VAL A 399 7.82 -8.21 -3.85
CA VAL A 399 6.66 -8.22 -4.76
C VAL A 399 6.96 -7.45 -6.04
N ASP A 400 6.20 -7.72 -7.10
CA ASP A 400 6.37 -7.06 -8.40
C ASP A 400 5.55 -5.76 -8.48
N GLY A 401 4.32 -5.78 -7.98
CA GLY A 401 3.40 -4.66 -7.91
C GLY A 401 2.76 -4.53 -6.53
N MET A 402 2.22 -3.36 -6.25
CA MET A 402 1.58 -3.09 -4.96
C MET A 402 0.38 -2.16 -5.15
N ARG A 403 -0.78 -2.54 -4.61
CA ARG A 403 -1.88 -1.65 -4.35
C ARG A 403 -1.39 -0.52 -3.44
N VAL A 404 -1.64 0.72 -3.80
CA VAL A 404 -1.12 1.89 -3.08
C VAL A 404 -2.21 2.81 -2.50
N GLY A 405 -3.44 2.35 -2.50
CA GLY A 405 -4.60 3.01 -1.91
C GLY A 405 -5.62 2.01 -1.37
N PRO A 406 -6.63 2.48 -0.63
CA PRO A 406 -7.81 1.67 -0.33
C PRO A 406 -8.54 1.31 -1.63
N ASP A 407 -9.50 0.41 -1.52
CA ASP A 407 -10.33 0.04 -2.66
C ASP A 407 -11.01 1.25 -3.27
N THR A 408 -11.08 1.24 -4.59
CA THR A 408 -11.96 2.14 -5.33
C THR A 408 -13.42 1.67 -5.23
N ALA A 409 -14.35 2.38 -5.85
CA ALA A 409 -15.75 2.01 -5.90
C ALA A 409 -16.43 2.76 -7.07
N PRO A 410 -17.59 2.30 -7.57
CA PRO A 410 -18.33 2.99 -8.61
C PRO A 410 -19.04 4.26 -8.09
N TYR A 411 -18.40 4.99 -7.16
CA TYR A 411 -18.82 6.29 -6.62
C TYR A 411 -17.60 7.12 -6.18
N TRP A 412 -17.78 8.45 -6.18
CA TRP A 412 -16.70 9.39 -5.88
C TRP A 412 -16.30 9.41 -4.40
N ASP A 413 -17.28 9.59 -3.51
CA ASP A 413 -17.11 9.60 -2.06
C ASP A 413 -17.99 8.52 -1.40
N ASN A 414 -17.48 7.94 -0.33
CA ASN A 414 -18.26 7.01 0.47
C ASN A 414 -19.20 7.78 1.42
N THR A 415 -20.51 7.78 1.11
CA THR A 415 -21.51 8.52 1.88
C THR A 415 -21.76 7.94 3.27
N GLU A 416 -21.53 6.64 3.46
CA GLU A 416 -21.68 5.94 4.74
C GLU A 416 -20.46 6.13 5.65
N ARG A 417 -19.29 6.36 5.05
CA ARG A 417 -18.01 6.49 5.73
C ARG A 417 -17.32 7.83 5.42
N LYS A 418 -18.09 8.91 5.40
CA LYS A 418 -17.60 10.27 5.01
C LYS A 418 -16.34 10.74 5.75
N GLN A 419 -16.10 10.20 6.95
CA GLN A 419 -14.96 10.57 7.79
C GLN A 419 -13.86 9.50 7.80
N ASP A 420 -14.04 8.39 7.09
CA ASP A 420 -13.04 7.34 6.98
C ASP A 420 -12.28 7.47 5.65
N PRO A 421 -11.07 8.05 5.66
CA PRO A 421 -10.26 8.23 4.46
C PRO A 421 -9.67 6.90 3.94
N SER A 422 -9.87 5.78 4.63
CA SER A 422 -9.52 4.43 4.20
C SER A 422 -10.71 3.66 3.61
N GLY A 423 -11.92 4.24 3.64
CA GLY A 423 -13.11 3.61 3.07
C GLY A 423 -13.03 3.54 1.53
N PRO A 424 -13.66 2.50 0.92
CA PRO A 424 -13.72 2.38 -0.54
C PRO A 424 -14.37 3.60 -1.19
N ALA A 425 -13.65 4.25 -2.10
CA ALA A 425 -14.11 5.39 -2.91
C ALA A 425 -13.04 5.82 -3.90
N VAL A 426 -13.41 6.30 -5.09
CA VAL A 426 -12.45 6.82 -6.10
C VAL A 426 -11.58 7.92 -5.52
N ARG A 427 -12.16 8.87 -4.77
CA ARG A 427 -11.41 9.98 -4.16
C ARG A 427 -10.33 9.48 -3.20
N ASN A 428 -10.65 8.54 -2.33
CA ASN A 428 -9.70 8.02 -1.35
C ASN A 428 -8.58 7.22 -2.04
N ALA A 429 -8.93 6.37 -3.01
CA ALA A 429 -7.97 5.62 -3.81
C ALA A 429 -7.03 6.56 -4.57
N ALA A 430 -7.56 7.58 -5.26
CA ALA A 430 -6.77 8.55 -6.01
C ALA A 430 -5.83 9.36 -5.11
N LEU A 431 -6.33 9.89 -3.98
CA LEU A 431 -5.53 10.67 -3.04
C LEU A 431 -4.33 9.87 -2.52
N ASN A 432 -4.58 8.63 -2.11
CA ASN A 432 -3.53 7.76 -1.57
C ASN A 432 -2.52 7.34 -2.65
N SER A 433 -2.99 6.93 -3.82
CA SER A 433 -2.13 6.49 -4.93
C SER A 433 -1.19 7.61 -5.39
N LEU A 434 -1.71 8.83 -5.56
CA LEU A 434 -0.91 9.97 -5.96
C LEU A 434 0.04 10.44 -4.85
N SER A 435 -0.39 10.36 -3.59
CA SER A 435 0.48 10.67 -2.45
C SER A 435 1.64 9.68 -2.32
N ARG A 436 1.46 8.44 -2.77
CA ARG A 436 2.49 7.39 -2.80
C ARG A 436 3.24 7.29 -4.15
N TYR A 437 3.05 8.22 -5.06
CA TYR A 437 3.70 8.19 -6.39
C TYR A 437 5.23 8.10 -6.32
N TRP A 438 5.84 8.60 -5.25
CA TRP A 438 7.27 8.49 -4.99
C TRP A 438 7.80 7.04 -4.93
N LEU A 439 6.92 6.04 -4.71
CA LEU A 439 7.25 4.61 -4.73
C LEU A 439 7.48 4.06 -6.14
N LYS A 440 7.09 4.78 -7.22
CA LYS A 440 7.16 4.28 -8.60
C LYS A 440 8.56 3.77 -9.03
N PRO A 441 9.69 4.33 -8.56
CA PRO A 441 11.01 3.76 -8.84
C PRO A 441 11.33 2.47 -8.07
N LEU A 442 10.49 2.06 -7.12
CA LEU A 442 10.73 0.95 -6.19
C LEU A 442 9.82 -0.26 -6.43
N VAL A 443 8.62 -0.05 -6.95
CA VAL A 443 7.61 -1.08 -7.18
C VAL A 443 6.60 -0.58 -8.23
N ALA A 444 5.96 -1.48 -8.98
CA ALA A 444 4.85 -1.10 -9.84
C ALA A 444 3.65 -0.67 -8.98
N LEU A 445 3.06 0.49 -9.30
CA LEU A 445 1.95 1.04 -8.53
C LEU A 445 0.62 0.56 -9.08
N ASP A 446 -0.23 0.00 -8.22
CA ASP A 446 -1.59 -0.34 -8.53
C ASP A 446 -2.55 0.66 -7.85
N PRO A 447 -3.22 1.54 -8.62
CA PRO A 447 -4.20 2.48 -8.08
C PRO A 447 -5.58 1.87 -7.92
N ASP A 448 -5.74 0.57 -8.17
CA ASP A 448 -6.98 -0.16 -8.34
C ASP A 448 -7.62 0.01 -9.73
N VAL A 449 -8.86 -0.43 -9.90
CA VAL A 449 -9.52 -0.42 -11.20
C VAL A 449 -9.90 1.00 -11.64
N ALA A 450 -9.76 1.22 -12.95
CA ALA A 450 -10.39 2.33 -13.64
C ALA A 450 -11.79 1.93 -14.13
N PHE A 451 -12.68 2.90 -14.23
CA PHE A 451 -14.04 2.70 -14.71
C PHE A 451 -14.19 3.26 -16.12
N THR A 452 -14.93 2.54 -16.94
CA THR A 452 -15.34 3.00 -18.30
C THR A 452 -16.87 2.98 -18.42
N ARG A 453 -17.51 2.04 -17.71
CA ARG A 453 -18.96 1.83 -17.77
C ARG A 453 -19.77 2.98 -17.17
N SER A 454 -20.92 3.27 -17.79
CA SER A 454 -21.99 4.09 -17.22
C SER A 454 -22.99 3.24 -16.44
N ARG A 455 -23.21 1.99 -16.87
CA ARG A 455 -24.15 1.06 -16.22
C ARG A 455 -23.66 0.63 -14.84
N GLY A 456 -24.51 0.72 -13.83
CA GLY A 456 -24.18 0.28 -12.47
C GLY A 456 -23.09 1.13 -11.80
N SER A 457 -22.94 2.39 -12.23
CA SER A 457 -21.97 3.35 -11.69
C SER A 457 -22.67 4.66 -11.33
N LEU A 458 -22.22 5.30 -10.25
CA LEU A 458 -22.60 6.66 -9.86
C LEU A 458 -21.53 7.70 -10.28
N LEU A 459 -20.52 7.28 -11.03
CA LEU A 459 -19.47 8.14 -11.54
C LEU A 459 -19.95 8.87 -12.80
N SER A 460 -19.61 10.15 -12.92
CA SER A 460 -19.78 10.89 -14.17
C SER A 460 -18.70 10.49 -15.20
N PRO A 461 -18.93 10.76 -16.51
CA PRO A 461 -17.90 10.51 -17.53
C PRO A 461 -16.55 11.15 -17.21
N GLU A 462 -16.54 12.36 -16.64
CA GLU A 462 -15.32 13.07 -16.27
C GLU A 462 -14.58 12.37 -15.12
N VAL A 463 -15.29 11.74 -14.18
CA VAL A 463 -14.68 10.95 -13.11
C VAL A 463 -14.19 9.61 -13.63
N ASN A 464 -14.89 8.97 -14.57
CA ASN A 464 -14.37 7.80 -15.28
C ASN A 464 -13.03 8.12 -15.98
N GLU A 465 -12.97 9.23 -16.71
CA GLU A 465 -11.73 9.71 -17.33
C GLU A 465 -10.63 9.96 -16.28
N LEU A 466 -10.98 10.52 -15.12
CA LEU A 466 -10.04 10.73 -14.02
C LEU A 466 -9.44 9.41 -13.52
N THR A 467 -10.24 8.34 -13.39
CA THR A 467 -9.74 7.02 -13.00
C THR A 467 -8.79 6.43 -14.06
N GLN A 468 -9.10 6.61 -15.33
CA GLN A 468 -8.24 6.19 -16.43
C GLN A 468 -6.92 6.98 -16.47
N ASN A 469 -6.98 8.28 -16.19
CA ASN A 469 -5.79 9.11 -16.06
C ASN A 469 -4.95 8.73 -14.83
N LEU A 470 -5.58 8.31 -13.73
CA LEU A 470 -4.89 7.78 -12.56
C LEU A 470 -4.13 6.49 -12.92
N ALA A 471 -4.76 5.58 -13.66
CA ALA A 471 -4.12 4.38 -14.19
C ALA A 471 -2.90 4.73 -15.06
N ARG A 472 -3.02 5.72 -15.98
CA ARG A 472 -1.90 6.21 -16.80
C ARG A 472 -0.75 6.73 -15.96
N VAL A 473 -1.04 7.54 -14.95
CA VAL A 473 -0.03 8.10 -14.04
C VAL A 473 0.69 7.00 -13.26
N CYS A 474 -0.05 6.05 -12.70
CA CYS A 474 0.52 4.91 -11.98
C CYS A 474 1.23 3.93 -12.93
N GLY A 475 0.80 3.84 -14.20
CA GLY A 475 1.36 2.93 -15.19
C GLY A 475 0.82 1.50 -15.07
N ASN A 476 -0.38 1.35 -14.50
CA ASN A 476 -1.08 0.07 -14.37
C ASN A 476 -2.57 0.28 -14.67
N PHE A 477 -3.10 -0.49 -15.60
CA PHE A 477 -4.51 -0.43 -15.99
C PHE A 477 -5.19 -1.74 -15.64
N SER A 478 -6.13 -1.64 -14.70
CA SER A 478 -7.06 -2.69 -14.34
C SER A 478 -8.49 -2.18 -14.49
N CYS A 479 -9.41 -3.02 -14.91
CA CYS A 479 -10.81 -2.70 -15.09
C CYS A 479 -11.67 -3.92 -14.70
N SER A 480 -12.85 -3.67 -14.16
CA SER A 480 -13.81 -4.72 -13.78
C SER A 480 -15.14 -4.60 -14.52
N ASP A 481 -15.17 -3.89 -15.64
CA ASP A 481 -16.41 -3.66 -16.40
C ASP A 481 -16.77 -4.89 -17.24
N PRO A 482 -17.92 -5.57 -17.00
CA PRO A 482 -18.36 -6.67 -17.84
C PRO A 482 -18.65 -6.20 -19.26
N TYR A 483 -18.19 -6.95 -20.24
CA TYR A 483 -18.34 -6.56 -21.65
C TYR A 483 -19.80 -6.32 -22.07
N THR A 484 -20.73 -7.10 -21.49
CA THR A 484 -22.17 -6.98 -21.76
C THR A 484 -22.81 -5.74 -21.12
N TRP A 485 -22.13 -5.07 -20.20
CA TRP A 485 -22.60 -3.82 -19.58
C TRP A 485 -22.16 -2.58 -20.35
N LEU A 486 -21.18 -2.73 -21.24
CA LEU A 486 -20.59 -1.63 -22.00
C LEU A 486 -21.41 -1.31 -23.26
N THR A 487 -21.62 -0.04 -23.52
CA THR A 487 -22.05 0.47 -24.83
C THR A 487 -20.96 0.27 -25.88
N ASP A 488 -21.28 0.40 -27.17
CA ASP A 488 -20.26 0.25 -28.23
C ASP A 488 -19.19 1.34 -28.16
N SER A 489 -19.53 2.55 -27.69
CA SER A 489 -18.56 3.63 -27.45
C SER A 489 -17.59 3.25 -26.32
N GLU A 490 -18.10 2.74 -25.20
CA GLU A 490 -17.29 2.30 -24.05
C GLU A 490 -16.39 1.11 -24.39
N LYS A 491 -16.87 0.16 -25.21
CA LYS A 491 -16.06 -0.96 -25.75
C LYS A 491 -14.90 -0.45 -26.60
N ASN A 492 -15.12 0.56 -27.42
CA ASN A 492 -14.06 1.17 -28.22
C ASN A 492 -13.04 1.87 -27.32
N GLN A 493 -13.50 2.63 -26.32
CA GLN A 493 -12.65 3.30 -25.34
C GLN A 493 -11.74 2.31 -24.60
N VAL A 494 -12.29 1.17 -24.14
CA VAL A 494 -11.49 0.10 -23.51
C VAL A 494 -10.40 -0.41 -24.46
N ARG A 495 -10.72 -0.66 -25.75
CA ARG A 495 -9.72 -1.12 -26.73
C ARG A 495 -8.61 -0.09 -26.96
N GLU A 496 -8.96 1.19 -27.03
CA GLU A 496 -8.00 2.29 -27.17
C GLU A 496 -7.06 2.34 -25.96
N ILE A 497 -7.60 2.25 -24.74
CA ILE A 497 -6.80 2.23 -23.52
C ILE A 497 -5.90 0.99 -23.48
N CYS A 498 -6.42 -0.21 -23.75
CA CYS A 498 -5.60 -1.42 -23.79
C CYS A 498 -4.46 -1.32 -24.82
N THR A 499 -4.73 -0.71 -25.97
CA THR A 499 -3.70 -0.47 -27.00
C THR A 499 -2.63 0.51 -26.51
N GLU A 500 -3.04 1.60 -25.87
CA GLU A 500 -2.13 2.59 -25.28
C GLU A 500 -1.20 1.95 -24.23
N PHE A 501 -1.75 1.11 -23.37
CA PHE A 501 -0.99 0.41 -22.32
C PHE A 501 -0.12 -0.73 -22.85
N GLY A 502 -0.26 -1.15 -24.09
CA GLY A 502 0.71 -2.01 -24.78
C GLY A 502 2.11 -1.40 -24.85
N MET A 503 2.20 -0.06 -24.79
CA MET A 503 3.41 0.73 -24.61
C MET A 503 3.13 1.78 -23.52
N PRO A 504 3.38 1.49 -22.23
CA PRO A 504 3.01 2.37 -21.14
C PRO A 504 3.50 3.81 -21.36
N PRO A 505 2.64 4.81 -21.15
CA PRO A 505 3.00 6.20 -21.42
C PRO A 505 4.11 6.67 -20.48
N SER A 506 5.02 7.50 -21.02
CA SER A 506 6.02 8.18 -20.20
C SER A 506 5.33 9.29 -19.40
N VAL A 507 5.37 9.20 -18.09
CA VAL A 507 4.74 10.16 -17.20
C VAL A 507 5.79 10.91 -16.39
N LYS A 508 5.66 12.24 -16.33
CA LYS A 508 6.48 13.12 -15.50
C LYS A 508 5.63 13.86 -14.50
N GLN A 509 5.94 13.72 -13.22
CA GLN A 509 5.33 14.53 -12.16
C GLN A 509 5.82 15.99 -12.27
N ILE A 510 4.89 16.95 -12.29
CA ILE A 510 5.15 18.40 -12.35
C ILE A 510 5.04 19.00 -10.94
N SER A 511 4.00 18.61 -10.20
CA SER A 511 3.79 19.00 -8.80
C SER A 511 3.06 17.87 -8.07
N ARG A 512 2.71 18.03 -6.82
CA ARG A 512 2.08 17.01 -5.96
C ARG A 512 0.99 16.20 -6.67
N PHE A 513 0.07 16.85 -7.37
CA PHE A 513 -1.08 16.21 -8.03
C PHE A 513 -1.20 16.57 -9.51
N LYS A 514 -0.12 17.08 -10.12
CA LYS A 514 -0.10 17.46 -11.52
C LYS A 514 0.97 16.68 -12.28
N PHE A 515 0.57 16.06 -13.37
CA PHE A 515 1.40 15.15 -14.16
C PHE A 515 1.32 15.49 -15.63
N ARG A 516 2.40 15.20 -16.36
CA ARG A 516 2.43 15.25 -17.82
C ARG A 516 2.54 13.83 -18.35
N SER A 517 1.60 13.44 -19.22
CA SER A 517 1.63 12.19 -19.97
C SER A 517 1.71 12.54 -21.46
N GLY A 518 2.86 12.30 -22.07
CA GLY A 518 3.10 12.80 -23.41
C GLY A 518 2.94 14.32 -23.51
N ASN A 519 2.01 14.80 -24.36
CA ASN A 519 1.70 16.23 -24.50
C ASN A 519 0.58 16.73 -23.58
N GLU A 520 -0.10 15.84 -22.89
CA GLU A 520 -1.22 16.18 -22.03
C GLU A 520 -0.77 16.45 -20.60
N VAL A 521 -1.48 17.37 -19.95
CA VAL A 521 -1.26 17.70 -18.53
C VAL A 521 -2.53 17.40 -17.77
N VAL A 522 -2.43 16.45 -16.85
CA VAL A 522 -3.52 16.08 -15.95
C VAL A 522 -3.30 16.72 -14.58
N ASP A 523 -4.29 17.41 -14.07
CA ASP A 523 -4.29 18.05 -12.76
C ASP A 523 -5.41 17.46 -11.90
N PHE A 524 -5.03 16.70 -10.87
CA PHE A 524 -5.97 16.07 -9.94
C PHE A 524 -6.33 16.95 -8.75
N ALA A 525 -5.61 18.06 -8.53
CA ALA A 525 -5.82 18.92 -7.34
C ALA A 525 -7.24 19.47 -7.24
N PRO A 526 -7.90 19.93 -8.33
CA PRO A 526 -9.28 20.43 -8.25
C PRO A 526 -10.30 19.40 -7.80
N TRP A 527 -10.01 18.12 -8.01
CA TRP A 527 -10.86 17.00 -7.62
C TRP A 527 -10.63 16.58 -6.16
N LEU A 528 -9.36 16.53 -5.75
CA LEU A 528 -8.97 16.05 -4.42
C LEU A 528 -9.15 17.10 -3.33
N TYR A 529 -8.95 18.38 -3.68
CA TYR A 529 -9.09 19.55 -2.79
C TYR A 529 -9.95 20.61 -3.44
N PRO A 530 -11.24 20.36 -3.62
CA PRO A 530 -12.13 21.32 -4.25
C PRO A 530 -12.23 22.61 -3.40
N THR A 531 -12.13 23.74 -4.06
CA THR A 531 -12.40 25.06 -3.45
C THR A 531 -13.89 25.27 -3.19
N GLU A 532 -14.76 24.56 -3.94
CA GLU A 532 -16.20 24.45 -3.77
C GLU A 532 -16.57 22.97 -3.58
N ARG A 533 -17.64 22.66 -2.87
CA ARG A 533 -18.09 21.26 -2.70
C ARG A 533 -18.43 20.64 -4.06
N ILE A 534 -17.56 19.75 -4.55
CA ILE A 534 -17.80 18.98 -5.79
C ILE A 534 -19.09 18.16 -5.69
N SER A 535 -19.49 17.74 -4.48
CA SER A 535 -20.77 17.07 -4.25
C SER A 535 -21.97 17.80 -4.87
N ASP A 536 -21.93 19.12 -4.91
CA ASP A 536 -23.03 19.92 -5.45
C ASP A 536 -23.00 19.97 -6.99
N ARG A 537 -21.86 19.70 -7.63
CA ARG A 537 -21.73 19.61 -9.10
C ARG A 537 -22.03 18.21 -9.65
N ILE A 538 -21.71 17.16 -8.91
CA ILE A 538 -21.90 15.76 -9.35
C ILE A 538 -23.33 15.28 -9.08
N LEU A 539 -23.96 15.77 -8.01
CA LEU A 539 -25.35 15.45 -7.67
C LEU A 539 -26.38 16.35 -8.35
N ALA A 540 -25.97 17.43 -9.01
CA ALA A 540 -26.85 18.36 -9.71
C ALA A 540 -27.06 18.05 -11.20
N LYS A 541 -26.56 16.92 -11.70
CA LYS A 541 -26.82 16.36 -13.01
C LYS A 541 -27.33 14.93 -12.84
#